data_17cc6ab218d19875cd34ee6d2cb776fb
#
_entry.id   17cc6ab218d19875cd34ee6d2cb776fb
#
_cell.length_a   1.000
_cell.length_b   1.000
_cell.length_c   1.000
_cell.angle_alpha   90.00
_cell.angle_beta   90.00
_cell.angle_gamma   90.00
#
_symmetry.space_group_name_H-M   'P 1'
#
loop_
_entity.id
_entity.type
_entity.pdbx_description
1 polymer ?
#
loop_
_entity_poly.entity_id
_entity_poly.type
_entity_poly.pdbx_seq_one_letter_code
_entity_poly.pdbx_strand_id
1 'polypeptide(L)'
;MTDLQKRTLGRTGLEVTVVGYGAMELRGAGTRSPRPLPEGEAGRVLSAVLDAGINFIDTSIDYGDSERLIGEAISHRRDEYFLASKAGCPWDVEVPPGAPAGPLPHDFSPGHIREGLERSLRLLRTDHLDLLQLHISPSLETIKADGAVETLQALRDEGKVRFIGSSSTIPNIWDHLDLDVFDAFQIPYSALEREHEAAIAEASERDAGVIVRGGVAKGGPRPDRPQFRNVWEAWEVAKLEELLEQGQSRVEFVLRFTLGHPGLSTIIVGTTSVDHLRDNVAKALQGPLPDDVYREAKQRLAAAGASPVGRRQER
;
A
#
# COMPACT_ATOMS: atom_id res chain seq x y z
N MET A 1 1.16 -12.11 24.50
CA MET A 1 1.05 -12.17 23.03
C MET A 1 2.32 -11.56 22.48
N THR A 2 2.94 -12.16 21.47
CA THR A 2 4.13 -11.57 20.84
C THR A 2 3.63 -10.42 19.96
N ASP A 3 4.11 -9.20 20.20
CA ASP A 3 3.69 -8.03 19.43
C ASP A 3 4.32 -8.04 18.02
N LEU A 4 3.58 -7.51 17.04
CA LEU A 4 4.12 -7.30 15.71
C LEU A 4 5.37 -6.42 15.77
N GLN A 5 6.42 -6.83 15.06
CA GLN A 5 7.62 -6.00 14.91
C GLN A 5 7.23 -4.63 14.35
N LYS A 6 7.89 -3.59 14.84
CA LYS A 6 7.78 -2.23 14.28
C LYS A 6 9.07 -1.86 13.56
N ARG A 7 8.93 -0.98 12.57
CA ARG A 7 10.04 -0.34 11.85
C ARG A 7 9.73 1.13 11.70
N THR A 8 10.75 1.94 11.67
CA THR A 8 10.60 3.38 11.42
C THR A 8 10.17 3.62 9.97
N LEU A 9 9.18 4.47 9.76
CA LEU A 9 8.74 4.90 8.45
C LEU A 9 9.66 6.03 7.93
N GLY A 10 10.92 5.70 7.64
CA GLY A 10 11.95 6.62 7.17
C GLY A 10 12.05 7.88 8.04
N ARG A 11 12.32 9.03 7.39
CA ARG A 11 12.48 10.34 8.05
C ARG A 11 11.27 10.84 8.82
N THR A 12 10.11 10.16 8.72
CA THR A 12 8.93 10.54 9.52
C THR A 12 9.10 10.26 11.01
N GLY A 13 9.98 9.34 11.38
CA GLY A 13 10.15 8.87 12.76
C GLY A 13 8.96 8.06 13.30
N LEU A 14 7.93 7.77 12.50
CA LEU A 14 6.78 6.97 12.93
C LEU A 14 7.16 5.49 13.05
N GLU A 15 6.90 4.89 14.20
CA GLU A 15 7.11 3.46 14.45
C GLU A 15 5.88 2.67 14.00
N VAL A 16 5.89 2.20 12.75
CA VAL A 16 4.80 1.45 12.14
C VAL A 16 5.01 -0.07 12.24
N THR A 17 3.93 -0.83 12.43
CA THR A 17 4.01 -2.29 12.39
C THR A 17 4.38 -2.78 10.99
N VAL A 18 5.19 -3.84 10.91
CA VAL A 18 5.66 -4.42 9.62
C VAL A 18 4.53 -4.89 8.71
N VAL A 19 3.33 -5.09 9.28
CA VAL A 19 2.08 -5.28 8.54
C VAL A 19 1.14 -4.14 8.91
N GLY A 20 0.69 -3.40 7.91
CA GLY A 20 -0.38 -2.42 7.95
C GLY A 20 -1.65 -2.95 7.31
N TYR A 21 -2.75 -2.21 7.44
CA TYR A 21 -4.03 -2.55 6.83
C TYR A 21 -4.31 -1.69 5.60
N GLY A 22 -4.52 -2.34 4.44
CA GLY A 22 -4.96 -1.69 3.20
C GLY A 22 -6.48 -1.73 3.08
N ALA A 23 -7.14 -0.59 3.23
CA ALA A 23 -8.58 -0.49 3.34
C ALA A 23 -9.34 -0.46 1.99
N MET A 24 -8.67 -0.64 0.85
CA MET A 24 -9.33 -0.70 -0.46
C MET A 24 -10.41 -1.81 -0.52
N GLU A 25 -10.29 -2.85 0.27
CA GLU A 25 -11.27 -3.94 0.32
C GLU A 25 -12.60 -3.52 0.98
N LEU A 26 -12.64 -2.38 1.69
CA LEU A 26 -13.84 -1.80 2.30
C LEU A 26 -14.64 -0.89 1.35
N ARG A 27 -14.37 -0.93 0.05
CA ARG A 27 -14.92 0.02 -0.94
C ARG A 27 -16.43 -0.05 -1.18
N GLY A 28 -17.12 -1.07 -0.69
CA GLY A 28 -18.55 -1.17 -0.83
C GLY A 28 -19.05 -1.49 -2.24
N ALA A 29 -20.32 -1.18 -2.52
CA ALA A 29 -20.98 -1.49 -3.79
C ALA A 29 -20.81 -0.40 -4.87
N GLY A 30 -20.58 0.85 -4.47
CA GLY A 30 -20.61 2.04 -5.33
C GLY A 30 -19.33 2.31 -6.13
N THR A 31 -18.53 1.29 -6.46
CA THR A 31 -17.28 1.44 -7.19
C THR A 31 -17.24 0.62 -8.48
N ARG A 32 -16.24 0.87 -9.35
CA ARG A 32 -16.00 0.07 -10.57
C ARG A 32 -15.75 -1.42 -10.31
N SER A 33 -15.22 -1.75 -9.14
CA SER A 33 -15.01 -3.13 -8.68
C SER A 33 -15.79 -3.34 -7.39
N PRO A 34 -17.11 -3.48 -7.46
CA PRO A 34 -17.96 -3.56 -6.28
C PRO A 34 -17.52 -4.66 -5.33
N ARG A 35 -17.54 -4.34 -4.04
CA ARG A 35 -17.34 -5.31 -2.96
C ARG A 35 -18.31 -5.00 -1.83
N PRO A 36 -19.58 -5.36 -1.98
CA PRO A 36 -20.57 -5.16 -0.93
C PRO A 36 -20.17 -5.95 0.31
N LEU A 37 -20.34 -5.33 1.47
CA LEU A 37 -20.05 -5.92 2.76
C LEU A 37 -21.36 -6.11 3.52
N PRO A 38 -21.51 -7.22 4.28
CA PRO A 38 -22.57 -7.33 5.25
C PRO A 38 -22.52 -6.18 6.26
N GLU A 39 -23.69 -5.79 6.77
CA GLU A 39 -23.80 -4.76 7.79
C GLU A 39 -22.93 -5.11 9.01
N GLY A 40 -22.18 -4.13 9.51
CA GLY A 40 -21.29 -4.29 10.66
C GLY A 40 -19.98 -5.03 10.39
N GLU A 41 -19.78 -5.66 9.21
CA GLU A 41 -18.56 -6.41 8.91
C GLU A 41 -17.33 -5.52 8.89
N ALA A 42 -17.41 -4.33 8.28
CA ALA A 42 -16.32 -3.37 8.27
C ALA A 42 -15.89 -2.98 9.69
N GLY A 43 -16.84 -2.72 10.59
CA GLY A 43 -16.56 -2.41 12.00
C GLY A 43 -15.86 -3.57 12.71
N ARG A 44 -16.31 -4.81 12.49
CA ARG A 44 -15.66 -6.01 13.06
C ARG A 44 -14.20 -6.15 12.60
N VAL A 45 -13.96 -5.99 11.30
CA VAL A 45 -12.61 -6.11 10.73
C VAL A 45 -11.71 -4.98 11.22
N LEU A 46 -12.17 -3.72 11.18
CA LEU A 46 -11.38 -2.56 11.62
C LEU A 46 -11.05 -2.62 13.11
N SER A 47 -11.99 -3.03 13.97
CA SER A 47 -11.69 -3.26 15.38
C SER A 47 -10.65 -4.37 15.55
N ALA A 48 -10.80 -5.48 14.84
CA ALA A 48 -9.84 -6.58 14.91
C ALA A 48 -8.45 -6.20 14.38
N VAL A 49 -8.33 -5.25 13.43
CA VAL A 49 -7.06 -4.69 12.97
C VAL A 49 -6.31 -4.04 14.12
N LEU A 50 -6.96 -3.14 14.87
CA LEU A 50 -6.35 -2.45 16.01
C LEU A 50 -6.08 -3.42 17.18
N ASP A 51 -7.02 -4.33 17.46
CA ASP A 51 -6.88 -5.34 18.51
C ASP A 51 -5.74 -6.34 18.24
N ALA A 52 -5.38 -6.54 16.97
CA ALA A 52 -4.20 -7.31 16.57
C ALA A 52 -2.88 -6.52 16.68
N GLY A 53 -2.93 -5.26 17.10
CA GLY A 53 -1.77 -4.38 17.28
C GLY A 53 -1.29 -3.71 15.99
N ILE A 54 -2.02 -3.84 14.86
CA ILE A 54 -1.69 -3.14 13.62
C ILE A 54 -1.96 -1.64 13.82
N ASN A 55 -0.95 -0.81 13.57
CA ASN A 55 -1.01 0.63 13.80
C ASN A 55 -0.83 1.49 12.53
N PHE A 56 -0.92 0.92 11.35
CA PHE A 56 -0.86 1.66 10.09
C PHE A 56 -2.05 1.28 9.21
N ILE A 57 -2.87 2.27 8.81
CA ILE A 57 -4.06 2.10 7.97
C ILE A 57 -3.92 2.99 6.75
N ASP A 58 -4.01 2.39 5.56
CA ASP A 58 -3.97 3.07 4.27
C ASP A 58 -5.32 3.00 3.58
N THR A 59 -5.84 4.15 3.16
CA THR A 59 -7.08 4.30 2.42
C THR A 59 -6.94 5.27 1.25
N SER A 60 -8.05 5.62 0.62
CA SER A 60 -8.17 6.65 -0.40
C SER A 60 -9.61 7.11 -0.54
N ILE A 61 -9.80 8.38 -0.90
CA ILE A 61 -11.12 8.96 -1.14
C ILE A 61 -11.86 8.30 -2.31
N ASP A 62 -11.13 7.73 -3.28
CA ASP A 62 -11.71 6.98 -4.42
C ASP A 62 -11.98 5.50 -4.11
N TYR A 63 -11.74 5.05 -2.88
CA TYR A 63 -12.09 3.70 -2.43
C TYR A 63 -13.54 3.61 -1.91
N GLY A 64 -14.46 4.28 -2.57
CA GLY A 64 -15.90 4.21 -2.27
C GLY A 64 -16.22 4.50 -0.80
N ASP A 65 -16.73 3.49 -0.08
CA ASP A 65 -17.16 3.62 1.32
C ASP A 65 -16.00 3.58 2.34
N SER A 66 -14.78 3.30 1.92
CA SER A 66 -13.67 2.98 2.81
C SER A 66 -13.41 4.04 3.89
N GLU A 67 -13.27 5.32 3.51
CA GLU A 67 -13.00 6.40 4.47
C GLU A 67 -14.18 6.61 5.45
N ARG A 68 -15.42 6.54 4.96
CA ARG A 68 -16.61 6.64 5.80
C ARG A 68 -16.68 5.50 6.83
N LEU A 69 -16.43 4.26 6.39
CA LEU A 69 -16.45 3.09 7.27
C LEU A 69 -15.34 3.13 8.33
N ILE A 70 -14.14 3.63 7.99
CA ILE A 70 -13.06 3.86 8.94
C ILE A 70 -13.49 4.88 9.98
N GLY A 71 -14.01 6.03 9.56
CA GLY A 71 -14.46 7.09 10.47
C GLY A 71 -15.60 6.67 11.38
N GLU A 72 -16.56 5.87 10.88
CA GLU A 72 -17.67 5.36 11.67
C GLU A 72 -17.22 4.31 12.70
N ALA A 73 -16.29 3.43 12.33
CA ALA A 73 -15.94 2.28 13.15
C ALA A 73 -14.87 2.57 14.19
N ILE A 74 -13.83 3.34 13.87
CA ILE A 74 -12.62 3.43 14.70
C ILE A 74 -12.11 4.87 14.95
N SER A 75 -12.83 5.92 14.57
CA SER A 75 -12.39 7.30 14.86
C SER A 75 -12.22 7.58 16.37
N HIS A 76 -12.96 6.89 17.24
CA HIS A 76 -12.82 6.97 18.68
C HIS A 76 -11.52 6.36 19.22
N ARG A 77 -10.77 5.63 18.38
CA ARG A 77 -9.45 5.03 18.67
C ARG A 77 -8.33 5.70 17.86
N ARG A 78 -8.53 6.97 17.42
CA ARG A 78 -7.64 7.67 16.47
C ARG A 78 -6.17 7.67 16.89
N ASP A 79 -5.87 7.74 18.15
CA ASP A 79 -4.52 7.78 18.71
C ASP A 79 -3.78 6.42 18.65
N GLU A 80 -4.48 5.34 18.29
CA GLU A 80 -3.88 4.00 18.24
C GLU A 80 -3.26 3.68 16.87
N TYR A 81 -3.50 4.51 15.83
CA TYR A 81 -3.04 4.22 14.47
C TYR A 81 -2.61 5.45 13.69
N PHE A 82 -1.68 5.24 12.77
CA PHE A 82 -1.29 6.19 11.74
C PHE A 82 -2.19 6.00 10.52
N LEU A 83 -2.73 7.10 10.01
CA LEU A 83 -3.72 7.11 8.94
C LEU A 83 -3.15 7.75 7.69
N ALA A 84 -3.11 6.97 6.60
CA ALA A 84 -2.69 7.43 5.28
C ALA A 84 -3.86 7.47 4.30
N SER A 85 -3.96 8.53 3.51
CA SER A 85 -4.90 8.64 2.39
C SER A 85 -4.23 9.20 1.13
N LYS A 86 -5.01 9.47 0.07
CA LYS A 86 -4.51 9.83 -1.26
C LYS A 86 -5.03 11.17 -1.73
N ALA A 87 -4.18 11.89 -2.48
CA ALA A 87 -4.49 13.16 -3.14
C ALA A 87 -4.60 13.00 -4.65
N GLY A 88 -5.41 13.85 -5.26
CA GLY A 88 -5.65 13.89 -6.70
C GLY A 88 -6.72 12.91 -7.18
N CYS A 89 -7.29 12.11 -6.29
CA CYS A 89 -8.32 11.13 -6.63
C CYS A 89 -9.66 11.79 -6.93
N PRO A 90 -10.43 11.30 -7.92
CA PRO A 90 -11.80 11.72 -8.13
C PRO A 90 -12.72 11.15 -7.05
N TRP A 91 -13.64 11.95 -6.53
CA TRP A 91 -14.63 11.53 -5.52
C TRP A 91 -16.08 11.80 -5.92
N ASP A 92 -16.30 12.53 -7.01
CA ASP A 92 -17.60 12.99 -7.50
C ASP A 92 -17.99 12.37 -8.84
N VAL A 93 -17.22 11.38 -9.30
CA VAL A 93 -17.45 10.71 -10.58
C VAL A 93 -18.42 9.56 -10.40
N GLU A 94 -19.63 9.70 -10.93
CA GLU A 94 -20.52 8.56 -11.12
C GLU A 94 -19.90 7.57 -12.13
N VAL A 95 -19.70 6.34 -11.70
CA VAL A 95 -19.20 5.26 -12.55
C VAL A 95 -20.38 4.47 -13.09
N PRO A 96 -20.74 4.64 -14.37
CA PRO A 96 -21.85 3.88 -14.95
C PRO A 96 -21.61 2.36 -14.89
N PRO A 97 -22.65 1.57 -14.68
CA PRO A 97 -22.54 0.12 -14.82
C PRO A 97 -21.93 -0.28 -16.16
N GLY A 98 -20.88 -1.14 -16.13
CA GLY A 98 -20.17 -1.58 -17.33
C GLY A 98 -19.14 -0.61 -17.89
N ALA A 99 -18.80 0.46 -17.18
CA ALA A 99 -17.70 1.34 -17.58
C ALA A 99 -16.38 0.56 -17.76
N PRO A 100 -15.55 0.93 -18.75
CA PRO A 100 -14.27 0.25 -18.99
C PRO A 100 -13.39 0.22 -17.72
N ALA A 101 -12.68 -0.88 -17.52
CA ALA A 101 -11.65 -0.95 -16.49
C ALA A 101 -10.53 0.04 -16.83
N GLY A 102 -10.06 0.78 -15.84
CA GLY A 102 -8.96 1.74 -15.98
C GLY A 102 -9.02 2.78 -14.85
N PRO A 103 -7.93 3.52 -14.61
CA PRO A 103 -7.97 4.59 -13.64
C PRO A 103 -8.95 5.68 -14.09
N LEU A 104 -9.67 6.27 -13.13
CA LEU A 104 -10.42 7.50 -13.35
C LEU A 104 -9.44 8.66 -13.57
N PRO A 105 -9.82 9.70 -14.32
CA PRO A 105 -8.96 10.88 -14.44
C PRO A 105 -8.72 11.47 -13.05
N HIS A 106 -7.46 11.71 -12.73
CA HIS A 106 -7.03 12.37 -11.50
C HIS A 106 -6.75 13.84 -11.80
N ASP A 107 -7.00 14.69 -10.81
CA ASP A 107 -6.77 16.12 -10.87
C ASP A 107 -5.86 16.52 -9.70
N PHE A 108 -4.66 17.00 -10.00
CA PHE A 108 -3.66 17.39 -9.00
C PHE A 108 -3.63 18.91 -8.76
N SER A 109 -4.63 19.65 -9.29
CA SER A 109 -4.75 21.07 -9.02
C SER A 109 -4.93 21.37 -7.53
N PRO A 110 -4.46 22.55 -7.06
CA PRO A 110 -4.54 22.94 -5.65
C PRO A 110 -5.97 22.90 -5.10
N GLY A 111 -6.94 23.32 -5.89
CA GLY A 111 -8.36 23.32 -5.49
C GLY A 111 -8.88 21.92 -5.25
N HIS A 112 -8.62 21.01 -6.20
CA HIS A 112 -9.07 19.62 -6.10
C HIS A 112 -8.39 18.86 -4.94
N ILE A 113 -7.08 19.01 -4.76
CA ILE A 113 -6.37 18.38 -3.65
C ILE A 113 -6.93 18.86 -2.30
N ARG A 114 -7.15 20.17 -2.14
CA ARG A 114 -7.68 20.74 -0.89
C ARG A 114 -9.10 20.28 -0.60
N GLU A 115 -9.98 20.33 -1.58
CA GLU A 115 -11.37 19.90 -1.43
C GLU A 115 -11.45 18.40 -1.11
N GLY A 116 -10.64 17.56 -1.80
CA GLY A 116 -10.53 16.14 -1.54
C GLY A 116 -10.08 15.85 -0.11
N LEU A 117 -9.05 16.54 0.39
CA LEU A 117 -8.60 16.38 1.76
C LEU A 117 -9.69 16.76 2.77
N GLU A 118 -10.35 17.91 2.59
CA GLU A 118 -11.44 18.33 3.49
C GLU A 118 -12.57 17.29 3.53
N ARG A 119 -12.89 16.70 2.40
CA ARG A 119 -13.88 15.62 2.31
C ARG A 119 -13.38 14.37 3.05
N SER A 120 -12.12 13.95 2.84
CA SER A 120 -11.51 12.82 3.54
C SER A 120 -11.53 13.02 5.05
N LEU A 121 -11.14 14.18 5.55
CA LEU A 121 -11.15 14.49 6.99
C LEU A 121 -12.56 14.37 7.59
N ARG A 122 -13.59 14.87 6.88
CA ARG A 122 -14.99 14.72 7.33
C ARG A 122 -15.44 13.26 7.37
N LEU A 123 -15.14 12.46 6.31
CA LEU A 123 -15.52 11.06 6.24
C LEU A 123 -14.80 10.22 7.30
N LEU A 124 -13.52 10.47 7.52
CA LEU A 124 -12.67 9.80 8.49
C LEU A 124 -12.91 10.27 9.92
N ARG A 125 -13.68 11.38 10.12
CA ARG A 125 -13.98 11.99 11.43
C ARG A 125 -12.71 12.32 12.22
N THR A 126 -11.75 12.97 11.57
CA THR A 126 -10.48 13.40 12.14
C THR A 126 -10.13 14.78 11.65
N ASP A 127 -9.28 15.50 12.36
CA ASP A 127 -8.78 16.82 12.00
C ASP A 127 -7.50 16.80 11.19
N HIS A 128 -6.81 15.64 11.12
CA HIS A 128 -5.58 15.49 10.36
C HIS A 128 -5.38 14.07 9.82
N LEU A 129 -4.54 13.97 8.78
CA LEU A 129 -3.94 12.71 8.32
C LEU A 129 -2.48 12.64 8.78
N ASP A 130 -1.99 11.43 9.04
CA ASP A 130 -0.55 11.24 9.28
C ASP A 130 0.23 11.29 7.96
N LEU A 131 -0.33 10.76 6.87
CA LEU A 131 0.34 10.77 5.56
C LEU A 131 -0.68 11.03 4.43
N LEU A 132 -0.40 12.03 3.59
CA LEU A 132 -1.16 12.27 2.35
C LEU A 132 -0.26 12.01 1.15
N GLN A 133 -0.70 11.14 0.24
CA GLN A 133 0.12 10.64 -0.87
C GLN A 133 -0.47 11.05 -2.22
N LEU A 134 0.35 11.56 -3.16
CA LEU A 134 -0.06 11.63 -4.56
C LEU A 134 -0.42 10.23 -5.07
N HIS A 135 -1.58 10.07 -5.71
CA HIS A 135 -2.06 8.76 -6.18
C HIS A 135 -1.70 8.54 -7.65
N ILE A 136 -1.69 7.24 -8.07
CA ILE A 136 -1.49 6.76 -9.44
C ILE A 136 -0.22 7.23 -10.17
N SER A 137 0.83 7.63 -9.44
CA SER A 137 2.13 7.96 -10.04
C SER A 137 2.05 9.04 -11.14
N PRO A 138 1.60 10.30 -10.84
CA PRO A 138 1.54 11.35 -11.85
C PRO A 138 2.92 11.61 -12.47
N SER A 139 2.95 12.14 -13.70
CA SER A 139 4.21 12.55 -14.31
C SER A 139 4.80 13.77 -13.62
N LEU A 140 6.12 13.96 -13.73
CA LEU A 140 6.79 15.15 -13.20
C LEU A 140 6.23 16.44 -13.82
N GLU A 141 5.84 16.39 -15.11
CA GLU A 141 5.19 17.50 -15.79
C GLU A 141 3.86 17.87 -15.13
N THR A 142 3.00 16.87 -14.84
CA THR A 142 1.72 17.07 -14.13
C THR A 142 1.96 17.65 -12.74
N ILE A 143 2.89 17.10 -11.96
CA ILE A 143 3.21 17.57 -10.61
C ILE A 143 3.59 19.04 -10.61
N LYS A 144 4.43 19.46 -11.57
CA LYS A 144 4.91 20.84 -11.70
C LYS A 144 3.85 21.79 -12.25
N ALA A 145 3.11 21.35 -13.27
CA ALA A 145 2.09 22.20 -13.90
C ALA A 145 0.96 22.53 -12.94
N ASP A 146 0.57 21.59 -12.10
CA ASP A 146 -0.56 21.75 -11.16
C ASP A 146 -0.12 22.30 -9.79
N GLY A 147 1.18 22.42 -9.50
CA GLY A 147 1.66 22.85 -8.17
C GLY A 147 1.28 21.87 -7.06
N ALA A 148 1.29 20.58 -7.37
CA ALA A 148 0.81 19.54 -6.47
C ALA A 148 1.68 19.42 -5.21
N VAL A 149 3.01 19.50 -5.34
CA VAL A 149 3.94 19.42 -4.21
C VAL A 149 3.78 20.62 -3.29
N GLU A 150 3.73 21.83 -3.84
CA GLU A 150 3.54 23.06 -3.10
C GLU A 150 2.22 23.02 -2.31
N THR A 151 1.17 22.45 -2.91
CA THR A 151 -0.13 22.27 -2.25
C THR A 151 -0.04 21.30 -1.08
N LEU A 152 0.64 20.16 -1.25
CA LEU A 152 0.85 19.20 -0.15
C LEU A 152 1.67 19.81 0.99
N GLN A 153 2.72 20.57 0.67
CA GLN A 153 3.53 21.27 1.65
C GLN A 153 2.73 22.32 2.43
N ALA A 154 1.90 23.10 1.75
CA ALA A 154 1.01 24.07 2.39
C ALA A 154 0.02 23.38 3.35
N LEU A 155 -0.55 22.24 2.97
CA LEU A 155 -1.45 21.46 3.82
C LEU A 155 -0.73 20.87 5.06
N ARG A 156 0.55 20.56 4.93
CA ARG A 156 1.41 20.16 6.06
C ARG A 156 1.65 21.34 6.99
N ASP A 157 1.97 22.52 6.44
CA ASP A 157 2.21 23.74 7.22
C ASP A 157 0.93 24.23 7.94
N GLU A 158 -0.25 23.96 7.37
CA GLU A 158 -1.57 24.18 7.98
C GLU A 158 -1.91 23.15 9.08
N GLY A 159 -1.10 22.11 9.25
CA GLY A 159 -1.32 21.03 10.24
C GLY A 159 -2.39 20.01 9.87
N LYS A 160 -2.94 20.06 8.65
CA LYS A 160 -3.95 19.12 8.16
C LYS A 160 -3.36 17.76 7.78
N VAL A 161 -2.08 17.71 7.45
CA VAL A 161 -1.30 16.49 7.22
C VAL A 161 0.03 16.60 7.94
N ARG A 162 0.52 15.50 8.49
CA ARG A 162 1.83 15.49 9.18
C ARG A 162 2.98 15.28 8.22
N PHE A 163 2.80 14.37 7.27
CA PHE A 163 3.79 13.97 6.29
C PHE A 163 3.19 13.88 4.89
N ILE A 164 4.02 14.05 3.86
CA ILE A 164 3.61 13.96 2.46
C ILE A 164 4.31 12.80 1.76
N GLY A 165 3.63 12.16 0.82
CA GLY A 165 4.16 10.98 0.16
C GLY A 165 3.70 10.82 -1.28
N SER A 166 4.14 9.73 -1.90
CA SER A 166 3.73 9.38 -3.25
C SER A 166 3.48 7.87 -3.40
N SER A 167 2.31 7.51 -3.92
CA SER A 167 2.01 6.15 -4.36
C SER A 167 2.46 6.01 -5.82
N SER A 168 3.67 5.50 -6.02
CA SER A 168 4.37 5.58 -7.29
C SER A 168 4.78 4.24 -7.87
N THR A 169 4.94 4.25 -9.19
CA THR A 169 5.46 3.12 -9.99
C THR A 169 6.51 3.61 -10.97
N ILE A 170 7.32 2.71 -11.51
CA ILE A 170 8.20 3.02 -12.64
C ILE A 170 7.35 3.37 -13.88
N PRO A 171 7.79 4.32 -14.76
CA PRO A 171 9.07 5.04 -14.63
C PRO A 171 9.04 6.25 -13.68
N ASN A 172 7.87 6.82 -13.39
CA ASN A 172 7.69 8.12 -12.72
C ASN A 172 8.26 8.18 -11.30
N ILE A 173 8.38 7.03 -10.62
CA ILE A 173 8.94 6.98 -9.27
C ILE A 173 10.35 7.57 -9.20
N TRP A 174 11.14 7.45 -10.27
CA TRP A 174 12.49 7.98 -10.32
C TRP A 174 12.50 9.51 -10.23
N ASP A 175 11.59 10.16 -10.95
CA ASP A 175 11.39 11.60 -10.89
C ASP A 175 10.89 12.03 -9.50
N HIS A 176 9.98 11.25 -8.89
CA HIS A 176 9.47 11.54 -7.55
C HIS A 176 10.57 11.42 -6.48
N LEU A 177 11.46 10.45 -6.61
CA LEU A 177 12.63 10.33 -5.73
C LEU A 177 13.57 11.53 -5.89
N ASP A 178 13.77 12.02 -7.12
CA ASP A 178 14.64 13.16 -7.41
C ASP A 178 14.09 14.51 -6.93
N LEU A 179 12.78 14.63 -6.73
CA LEU A 179 12.20 15.81 -6.07
C LEU A 179 12.65 15.94 -4.60
N ASP A 180 13.01 14.86 -3.93
CA ASP A 180 13.48 14.79 -2.53
C ASP A 180 12.59 15.53 -1.51
N VAL A 181 11.28 15.57 -1.78
CA VAL A 181 10.29 16.27 -0.95
C VAL A 181 9.35 15.31 -0.22
N PHE A 182 9.25 14.06 -0.68
CA PHE A 182 8.35 13.08 -0.11
C PHE A 182 8.99 12.35 1.07
N ASP A 183 8.23 12.26 2.17
CA ASP A 183 8.65 11.57 3.39
C ASP A 183 8.49 10.05 3.28
N ALA A 184 7.55 9.60 2.44
CA ALA A 184 7.28 8.18 2.22
C ALA A 184 6.80 7.87 0.79
N PHE A 185 7.09 6.64 0.35
CA PHE A 185 6.64 6.10 -0.94
C PHE A 185 5.83 4.83 -0.74
N GLN A 186 4.68 4.74 -1.43
CA GLN A 186 3.92 3.50 -1.53
C GLN A 186 4.22 2.83 -2.86
N ILE A 187 4.83 1.64 -2.81
CA ILE A 187 5.45 0.96 -3.96
C ILE A 187 4.87 -0.46 -4.09
N PRO A 188 4.49 -0.93 -5.30
CA PRO A 188 4.14 -2.34 -5.48
C PRO A 188 5.39 -3.20 -5.42
N TYR A 189 5.35 -4.26 -4.60
CA TYR A 189 6.44 -5.23 -4.49
C TYR A 189 5.97 -6.54 -3.86
N SER A 190 6.47 -7.64 -4.38
CA SER A 190 6.36 -8.97 -3.77
C SER A 190 7.48 -9.87 -4.32
N ALA A 191 7.58 -11.10 -3.82
CA ALA A 191 8.47 -12.10 -4.41
C ALA A 191 8.28 -12.26 -5.93
N LEU A 192 7.04 -12.15 -6.40
CA LEU A 192 6.67 -12.41 -7.79
C LEU A 192 6.59 -11.15 -8.68
N GLU A 193 6.61 -9.96 -8.07
CA GLU A 193 6.56 -8.65 -8.74
C GLU A 193 7.73 -7.81 -8.21
N ARG A 194 8.93 -7.98 -8.79
CA ARG A 194 10.20 -7.44 -8.27
C ARG A 194 10.73 -6.22 -9.03
N GLU A 195 10.05 -5.77 -10.05
CA GLU A 195 10.49 -4.67 -10.91
C GLU A 195 10.82 -3.38 -10.15
N HIS A 196 10.16 -3.13 -9.02
CA HIS A 196 10.37 -1.93 -8.19
C HIS A 196 11.42 -2.09 -7.07
N GLU A 197 12.09 -3.23 -6.95
CA GLU A 197 13.03 -3.50 -5.86
C GLU A 197 14.17 -2.46 -5.79
N ALA A 198 14.67 -2.00 -6.95
CA ALA A 198 15.70 -0.96 -6.99
C ALA A 198 15.18 0.40 -6.49
N ALA A 199 13.93 0.75 -6.80
CA ALA A 199 13.31 1.98 -6.32
C ALA A 199 13.07 1.95 -4.79
N ILE A 200 12.73 0.78 -4.24
CA ILE A 200 12.62 0.59 -2.78
C ILE A 200 13.99 0.82 -2.10
N ALA A 201 15.04 0.23 -2.66
CA ALA A 201 16.39 0.42 -2.13
C ALA A 201 16.79 1.90 -2.12
N GLU A 202 16.60 2.61 -3.24
CA GLU A 202 16.92 4.02 -3.36
C GLU A 202 16.07 4.91 -2.43
N ALA A 203 14.75 4.64 -2.29
CA ALA A 203 13.91 5.36 -1.35
C ALA A 203 14.43 5.23 0.08
N SER A 204 14.81 4.00 0.48
CA SER A 204 15.38 3.74 1.80
C SER A 204 16.74 4.39 2.02
N GLU A 205 17.63 4.40 1.01
CA GLU A 205 18.91 5.08 1.07
C GLU A 205 18.79 6.61 1.25
N ARG A 206 17.67 7.18 0.77
CA ARG A 206 17.29 8.59 0.96
C ARG A 206 16.53 8.85 2.26
N ASP A 207 16.45 7.86 3.16
CA ASP A 207 15.69 7.91 4.41
C ASP A 207 14.19 8.20 4.22
N ALA A 208 13.62 7.85 3.07
CA ALA A 208 12.20 7.89 2.86
C ALA A 208 11.55 6.58 3.33
N GLY A 209 10.37 6.69 3.96
CA GLY A 209 9.61 5.52 4.39
C GLY A 209 9.09 4.71 3.20
N VAL A 210 9.11 3.39 3.29
CA VAL A 210 8.62 2.52 2.23
C VAL A 210 7.42 1.69 2.69
N ILE A 211 6.29 1.95 2.06
CA ILE A 211 5.03 1.23 2.23
C ILE A 211 4.85 0.30 1.03
N VAL A 212 4.86 -1.01 1.24
CA VAL A 212 4.67 -1.97 0.15
C VAL A 212 3.19 -2.31 0.02
N ARG A 213 2.66 -2.19 -1.20
CA ARG A 213 1.36 -2.73 -1.60
C ARG A 213 1.52 -3.97 -2.48
N GLY A 214 0.56 -4.88 -2.42
CA GLY A 214 0.62 -6.13 -3.19
C GLY A 214 1.59 -7.18 -2.62
N GLY A 215 2.11 -7.00 -1.42
CA GLY A 215 3.15 -7.80 -0.80
C GLY A 215 2.83 -9.28 -0.54
N VAL A 216 1.59 -9.71 -0.83
CA VAL A 216 1.14 -11.10 -0.80
C VAL A 216 0.76 -11.62 -2.21
N ALA A 217 1.27 -11.00 -3.27
CA ALA A 217 1.02 -11.37 -4.67
C ALA A 217 -0.48 -11.60 -4.96
N LYS A 218 -1.34 -10.66 -4.56
CA LYS A 218 -2.80 -10.69 -4.74
C LYS A 218 -3.52 -11.84 -4.03
N GLY A 219 -2.86 -12.51 -3.07
CA GLY A 219 -3.49 -13.52 -2.20
C GLY A 219 -3.54 -14.94 -2.76
N GLY A 220 -2.66 -15.29 -3.68
CA GLY A 220 -2.55 -16.63 -4.27
C GLY A 220 -3.39 -16.83 -5.52
N PRO A 221 -3.07 -17.88 -6.29
CA PRO A 221 -3.83 -18.21 -7.48
C PRO A 221 -5.25 -18.68 -7.09
N ARG A 222 -6.26 -18.06 -7.70
CA ARG A 222 -7.68 -18.39 -7.47
C ARG A 222 -8.41 -18.56 -8.79
N PRO A 223 -9.33 -19.54 -8.91
CA PRO A 223 -10.16 -19.72 -10.10
C PRO A 223 -11.06 -18.51 -10.40
N ASP A 224 -11.52 -17.82 -9.35
CA ASP A 224 -12.37 -16.61 -9.43
C ASP A 224 -11.62 -15.33 -9.77
N ARG A 225 -10.29 -15.38 -9.85
CA ARG A 225 -9.41 -14.24 -10.19
C ARG A 225 -8.38 -14.61 -11.26
N PRO A 226 -8.82 -15.02 -12.46
CA PRO A 226 -7.92 -15.48 -13.53
C PRO A 226 -6.94 -14.41 -14.01
N GLN A 227 -7.28 -13.12 -13.85
CA GLN A 227 -6.42 -11.99 -14.22
C GLN A 227 -5.10 -11.94 -13.43
N PHE A 228 -5.00 -12.63 -12.29
CA PHE A 228 -3.77 -12.69 -11.49
C PHE A 228 -2.96 -13.97 -11.73
N ARG A 229 -3.40 -14.84 -12.65
CA ARG A 229 -2.68 -16.09 -12.94
C ARG A 229 -1.25 -15.83 -13.38
N ASN A 230 -1.03 -14.85 -14.24
CA ASN A 230 0.29 -14.52 -14.79
C ASN A 230 1.31 -14.12 -13.71
N VAL A 231 0.86 -13.49 -12.60
CA VAL A 231 1.74 -13.15 -11.48
C VAL A 231 2.34 -14.42 -10.86
N TRP A 232 1.57 -15.51 -10.83
CA TRP A 232 1.99 -16.78 -10.23
C TRP A 232 2.78 -17.69 -11.19
N GLU A 233 2.89 -17.36 -12.49
CA GLU A 233 3.75 -18.11 -13.42
C GLU A 233 5.21 -18.07 -13.00
N ALA A 234 5.69 -16.94 -12.46
CA ALA A 234 7.05 -16.82 -11.94
C ALA A 234 7.33 -17.80 -10.78
N TRP A 235 6.32 -18.14 -9.96
CA TRP A 235 6.42 -19.14 -8.91
C TRP A 235 6.77 -20.53 -9.47
N GLU A 236 6.04 -20.95 -10.50
CA GLU A 236 6.21 -22.27 -11.11
C GLU A 236 7.55 -22.35 -11.86
N VAL A 237 7.89 -21.32 -12.65
CA VAL A 237 9.15 -21.27 -13.41
C VAL A 237 10.36 -21.25 -12.48
N ALA A 238 10.29 -20.49 -11.38
CA ALA A 238 11.34 -20.41 -10.38
C ALA A 238 11.37 -21.63 -9.43
N LYS A 239 10.42 -22.58 -9.56
CA LYS A 239 10.28 -23.77 -8.70
C LYS A 239 10.32 -23.44 -7.20
N LEU A 240 9.63 -22.36 -6.79
CA LEU A 240 9.65 -21.94 -5.40
C LEU A 240 8.96 -22.92 -4.45
N GLU A 241 8.11 -23.81 -4.97
CA GLU A 241 7.51 -24.89 -4.18
C GLU A 241 8.55 -25.76 -3.45
N GLU A 242 9.74 -25.95 -4.06
CA GLU A 242 10.84 -26.72 -3.48
C GLU A 242 11.49 -26.04 -2.26
N LEU A 243 11.23 -24.75 -2.05
CA LEU A 243 11.78 -23.97 -0.93
C LEU A 243 10.81 -23.85 0.24
N LEU A 244 9.59 -24.38 0.13
CA LEU A 244 8.60 -24.34 1.21
C LEU A 244 9.01 -25.26 2.36
N GLU A 245 8.86 -24.75 3.57
CA GLU A 245 8.88 -25.57 4.78
C GLU A 245 7.63 -26.46 4.85
N GLN A 246 7.70 -27.55 5.59
CA GLN A 246 6.55 -28.43 5.77
C GLN A 246 5.35 -27.67 6.37
N GLY A 247 4.24 -27.65 5.66
CA GLY A 247 3.02 -26.97 6.08
C GLY A 247 2.97 -25.47 5.77
N GLN A 248 4.05 -24.90 5.21
CA GLN A 248 4.08 -23.49 4.81
C GLN A 248 3.24 -23.26 3.55
N SER A 249 2.38 -22.26 3.56
CA SER A 249 1.61 -21.88 2.38
C SER A 249 2.41 -20.96 1.44
N ARG A 250 2.07 -20.98 0.14
CA ARG A 250 2.65 -20.07 -0.86
C ARG A 250 2.49 -18.60 -0.46
N VAL A 251 1.32 -18.21 0.05
CA VAL A 251 1.04 -16.83 0.48
C VAL A 251 1.92 -16.44 1.68
N GLU A 252 2.15 -17.37 2.61
CA GLU A 252 3.06 -17.17 3.73
C GLU A 252 4.49 -16.95 3.25
N PHE A 253 4.97 -17.81 2.36
CA PHE A 253 6.31 -17.67 1.77
C PHE A 253 6.48 -16.29 1.12
N VAL A 254 5.52 -15.86 0.29
CA VAL A 254 5.56 -14.57 -0.39
C VAL A 254 5.54 -13.40 0.61
N LEU A 255 4.70 -13.46 1.66
CA LEU A 255 4.67 -12.46 2.72
C LEU A 255 6.02 -12.37 3.44
N ARG A 256 6.56 -13.50 3.89
CA ARG A 256 7.83 -13.57 4.62
C ARG A 256 9.03 -13.18 3.74
N PHE A 257 8.98 -13.51 2.44
CA PHE A 257 9.95 -13.00 1.46
C PHE A 257 9.89 -11.45 1.39
N THR A 258 8.69 -10.90 1.25
CA THR A 258 8.51 -9.44 1.14
C THR A 258 8.99 -8.74 2.41
N LEU A 259 8.72 -9.29 3.60
CA LEU A 259 9.22 -8.80 4.89
C LEU A 259 10.75 -8.82 4.98
N GLY A 260 11.42 -9.69 4.22
CA GLY A 260 12.89 -9.79 4.15
C GLY A 260 13.58 -8.64 3.43
N HIS A 261 12.86 -7.75 2.74
CA HIS A 261 13.48 -6.60 2.09
C HIS A 261 13.94 -5.56 3.11
N PRO A 262 15.26 -5.20 3.18
CA PRO A 262 15.79 -4.36 4.25
C PRO A 262 15.25 -2.91 4.20
N GLY A 263 14.93 -2.39 3.02
CA GLY A 263 14.43 -1.03 2.83
C GLY A 263 12.92 -0.87 3.06
N LEU A 264 12.20 -1.92 3.48
CA LEU A 264 10.76 -1.88 3.70
C LEU A 264 10.42 -1.44 5.12
N SER A 265 9.48 -0.50 5.27
CA SER A 265 8.93 -0.11 6.58
C SER A 265 7.68 -0.92 6.94
N THR A 266 6.71 -1.02 6.03
CA THR A 266 5.46 -1.76 6.26
C THR A 266 4.89 -2.35 4.97
N ILE A 267 4.14 -3.45 5.10
CA ILE A 267 3.35 -4.05 4.01
C ILE A 267 1.88 -3.82 4.31
N ILE A 268 1.15 -3.15 3.42
CA ILE A 268 -0.30 -3.07 3.58
C ILE A 268 -0.99 -4.29 2.98
N VAL A 269 -1.79 -4.97 3.80
CA VAL A 269 -2.55 -6.16 3.42
C VAL A 269 -4.05 -5.87 3.59
N GLY A 270 -4.83 -6.05 2.53
CA GLY A 270 -6.27 -5.82 2.53
C GLY A 270 -7.05 -7.12 2.70
N THR A 271 -8.02 -7.12 3.62
CA THR A 271 -9.00 -8.21 3.78
C THR A 271 -10.29 -7.68 4.41
N THR A 272 -11.40 -8.38 4.15
CA THR A 272 -12.68 -8.18 4.83
C THR A 272 -13.01 -9.32 5.81
N SER A 273 -12.09 -10.27 5.99
CA SER A 273 -12.25 -11.42 6.87
C SER A 273 -11.33 -11.30 8.07
N VAL A 274 -11.89 -11.37 9.28
CA VAL A 274 -11.12 -11.39 10.54
C VAL A 274 -10.19 -12.61 10.60
N ASP A 275 -10.60 -13.75 10.06
CA ASP A 275 -9.77 -14.95 10.04
C ASP A 275 -8.57 -14.81 9.12
N HIS A 276 -8.75 -14.22 7.93
CA HIS A 276 -7.62 -13.90 7.06
C HIS A 276 -6.70 -12.84 7.67
N LEU A 277 -7.24 -11.88 8.42
CA LEU A 277 -6.43 -10.90 9.15
C LEU A 277 -5.54 -11.60 10.19
N ARG A 278 -6.13 -12.46 11.02
CA ARG A 278 -5.41 -13.25 12.04
C ARG A 278 -4.33 -14.14 11.42
N ASP A 279 -4.65 -14.79 10.31
CA ASP A 279 -3.71 -15.61 9.56
C ASP A 279 -2.52 -14.80 9.02
N ASN A 280 -2.76 -13.61 8.44
CA ASN A 280 -1.68 -12.73 7.98
C ASN A 280 -0.80 -12.23 9.14
N VAL A 281 -1.40 -11.89 10.27
CA VAL A 281 -0.66 -11.49 11.48
C VAL A 281 0.17 -12.65 12.02
N ALA A 282 -0.41 -13.85 12.12
CA ALA A 282 0.30 -15.04 12.59
C ALA A 282 1.53 -15.37 11.71
N LYS A 283 1.40 -15.23 10.38
CA LYS A 283 2.50 -15.41 9.43
C LYS A 283 3.57 -14.33 9.56
N ALA A 284 3.16 -13.07 9.76
CA ALA A 284 4.09 -11.95 9.94
C ALA A 284 4.89 -12.06 11.25
N LEU A 285 4.30 -12.62 12.30
CA LEU A 285 4.97 -12.87 13.58
C LEU A 285 6.14 -13.88 13.47
N GLN A 286 6.16 -14.71 12.42
CA GLN A 286 7.28 -15.59 12.14
C GLN A 286 8.49 -14.86 11.55
N GLY A 287 8.33 -13.58 11.18
CA GLY A 287 9.37 -12.76 10.58
C GLY A 287 9.69 -13.12 9.13
N PRO A 288 10.80 -12.60 8.58
CA PRO A 288 11.24 -12.88 7.23
C PRO A 288 11.61 -14.34 7.03
N LEU A 289 11.78 -14.77 5.77
CA LEU A 289 12.39 -16.06 5.44
C LEU A 289 13.82 -16.12 5.98
N PRO A 290 14.36 -17.34 6.29
CA PRO A 290 15.78 -17.51 6.55
C PRO A 290 16.64 -16.94 5.41
N ASP A 291 17.80 -16.36 5.74
CA ASP A 291 18.65 -15.64 4.78
C ASP A 291 19.09 -16.48 3.59
N ASP A 292 19.34 -17.77 3.78
CA ASP A 292 19.72 -18.69 2.72
C ASP A 292 18.53 -18.96 1.78
N VAL A 293 17.33 -19.19 2.33
CA VAL A 293 16.09 -19.39 1.56
C VAL A 293 15.73 -18.10 0.79
N TYR A 294 15.85 -16.94 1.45
CA TYR A 294 15.59 -15.65 0.81
C TYR A 294 16.52 -15.41 -0.39
N ARG A 295 17.83 -15.66 -0.23
CA ARG A 295 18.82 -15.50 -1.31
C ARG A 295 18.58 -16.48 -2.44
N GLU A 296 18.32 -17.75 -2.14
CA GLU A 296 18.04 -18.76 -3.14
C GLU A 296 16.76 -18.42 -3.94
N ALA A 297 15.70 -18.01 -3.25
CA ALA A 297 14.47 -17.55 -3.91
C ALA A 297 14.73 -16.38 -4.86
N LYS A 298 15.53 -15.38 -4.45
CA LYS A 298 15.91 -14.25 -5.30
C LYS A 298 16.67 -14.68 -6.55
N GLN A 299 17.58 -15.63 -6.43
CA GLN A 299 18.35 -16.16 -7.56
C GLN A 299 17.46 -16.92 -8.56
N ARG A 300 16.58 -17.79 -8.07
CA ARG A 300 15.64 -18.54 -8.89
C ARG A 300 14.64 -17.61 -9.61
N LEU A 301 14.11 -16.62 -8.91
CA LEU A 301 13.21 -15.63 -9.47
C LEU A 301 13.89 -14.77 -10.54
N ALA A 302 15.13 -14.37 -10.33
CA ALA A 302 15.90 -13.62 -11.33
C ALA A 302 16.15 -14.49 -12.60
N ALA A 303 16.48 -15.76 -12.44
CA ALA A 303 16.62 -16.71 -13.56
C ALA A 303 15.29 -16.94 -14.30
N ALA A 304 14.15 -16.81 -13.61
CA ALA A 304 12.79 -16.89 -14.18
C ALA A 304 12.32 -15.55 -14.78
N GLY A 305 13.15 -14.50 -14.84
CA GLY A 305 12.83 -13.20 -15.41
C GLY A 305 12.19 -12.20 -14.45
N ALA A 306 11.92 -12.56 -13.20
CA ALA A 306 11.42 -11.64 -12.16
C ALA A 306 12.61 -10.91 -11.51
N SER A 307 13.07 -9.85 -12.14
CA SER A 307 14.25 -9.07 -11.74
C SER A 307 13.92 -7.60 -11.50
N PRO A 308 14.71 -6.91 -10.66
CA PRO A 308 14.61 -5.46 -10.50
C PRO A 308 14.83 -4.72 -11.83
N VAL A 309 14.10 -3.62 -12.00
CA VAL A 309 14.32 -2.68 -13.11
C VAL A 309 15.00 -1.43 -12.53
N GLY A 310 16.23 -1.18 -12.96
CA GLY A 310 16.96 0.03 -12.57
C GLY A 310 16.50 1.29 -13.33
N ARG A 311 17.02 2.44 -12.94
CA ARG A 311 16.86 3.68 -13.72
C ARG A 311 17.36 3.46 -15.14
N ARG A 312 16.61 3.95 -16.13
CA ARG A 312 17.16 4.06 -17.49
C ARG A 312 18.30 5.08 -17.43
N GLN A 313 19.51 4.65 -17.75
CA GLN A 313 20.59 5.60 -18.05
C GLN A 313 20.15 6.36 -19.31
N GLU A 314 19.94 7.67 -19.20
CA GLU A 314 19.84 8.51 -20.38
C GLU A 314 21.16 8.37 -21.17
N ARG A 315 21.03 7.93 -22.42
CA ARG A 315 22.16 7.85 -23.33
C ARG A 315 22.33 9.17 -24.05
#